data_d2ef90345fb1b2fd854dec0ce02e83e9
#
_entry.id   d2ef90345fb1b2fd854dec0ce02e83e9
#
_cell.length_a   1.000
_cell.length_b   1.000
_cell.length_c   1.000
_cell.angle_alpha   90.00
_cell.angle_beta   90.00
_cell.angle_gamma   90.00
#
_symmetry.space_group_name_H-M   'P 1'
#
loop_
_entity.id
_entity.type
_entity.pdbx_description
1 polymer ?
#
loop_
_entity_poly.entity_id
_entity_poly.type
_entity_poly.pdbx_seq_one_letter_code
_entity_poly.pdbx_strand_id
1 'polypeptide(L)'
;LSGFVIGYAYDDRWGRMTYRDFFKRRLIRLHPMVVMGMLIGAAAFYFGAGGPYEMIAGVPVGRMLLILLLGCLMIPVPPSMDIRGWSETYPLDGPAWSLFFEYIANICYALVLRRLSKLLLGALAVVAACFTVRLAVTQGDMIGGWALDGEQLGVGFTRLAYPFIA
;
A
#
# COMPACT_ATOMS: atom_id res chain seq x y z
N LEU A 1 6.88 9.14 8.85
CA LEU A 1 8.31 8.75 8.71
C LEU A 1 8.71 8.52 7.25
N SER A 2 7.87 7.87 6.41
CA SER A 2 8.26 7.55 5.02
C SER A 2 8.48 8.80 4.18
N GLY A 3 7.60 9.80 4.27
CA GLY A 3 7.74 11.07 3.54
C GLY A 3 8.99 11.85 3.95
N PHE A 4 9.23 11.98 5.25
CA PHE A 4 10.43 12.62 5.78
C PHE A 4 11.72 11.95 5.26
N VAL A 5 11.77 10.61 5.32
CA VAL A 5 12.95 9.86 4.83
C VAL A 5 13.16 10.07 3.33
N ILE A 6 12.06 10.16 2.56
CA ILE A 6 12.13 10.40 1.11
C ILE A 6 12.60 11.81 0.83
N GLY A 7 12.02 12.83 1.45
CA GLY A 7 12.45 14.22 1.32
C GLY A 7 13.93 14.37 1.68
N TYR A 8 14.33 13.93 2.86
CA TYR A 8 15.71 13.97 3.31
C TYR A 8 16.70 13.26 2.37
N ALA A 9 16.32 12.11 1.83
CA ALA A 9 17.20 11.30 0.97
C ALA A 9 17.30 11.83 -0.46
N TYR A 10 16.31 12.56 -0.96
CA TYR A 10 16.18 12.84 -2.40
C TYR A 10 16.03 14.31 -2.77
N ASP A 11 15.58 15.22 -1.89
CA ASP A 11 15.32 16.61 -2.26
C ASP A 11 16.56 17.31 -2.86
N ASP A 12 17.72 17.14 -2.24
CA ASP A 12 18.97 17.74 -2.73
C ASP A 12 19.56 17.06 -3.98
N ARG A 13 19.03 15.89 -4.33
CA ARG A 13 19.57 15.05 -5.42
C ARG A 13 18.82 15.21 -6.75
N TRP A 14 17.65 15.83 -6.74
CA TRP A 14 16.82 15.97 -7.94
C TRP A 14 17.49 16.76 -9.08
N GLY A 15 18.45 17.60 -8.81
CA GLY A 15 19.26 18.26 -9.83
C GLY A 15 20.18 17.32 -10.62
N ARG A 16 20.44 16.11 -10.10
CA ARG A 16 21.37 15.12 -10.69
C ARG A 16 20.73 13.74 -10.88
N MET A 17 19.45 13.61 -10.66
CA MET A 17 18.71 12.34 -10.69
C MET A 17 17.50 12.43 -11.59
N THR A 18 17.30 11.40 -12.41
CA THR A 18 16.11 11.28 -13.26
C THR A 18 14.95 10.61 -12.48
N TYR A 19 13.71 10.78 -12.97
CA TYR A 19 12.56 10.02 -12.45
C TYR A 19 12.80 8.51 -12.50
N ARG A 20 13.42 8.03 -13.60
CA ARG A 20 13.74 6.60 -13.75
C ARG A 20 14.67 6.11 -12.65
N ASP A 21 15.70 6.90 -12.29
CA ASP A 21 16.63 6.54 -11.21
C ASP A 21 15.94 6.53 -9.86
N PHE A 22 15.06 7.49 -9.59
CA PHE A 22 14.27 7.52 -8.37
C PHE A 22 13.39 6.27 -8.24
N PHE A 23 12.55 5.99 -9.24
CA PHE A 23 11.65 4.83 -9.21
C PHE A 23 12.42 3.50 -9.17
N LYS A 24 13.52 3.38 -9.90
CA LYS A 24 14.39 2.20 -9.82
C LYS A 24 14.91 1.96 -8.40
N ARG A 25 15.39 2.99 -7.71
CA ARG A 25 15.87 2.89 -6.33
C ARG A 25 14.75 2.50 -5.36
N ARG A 26 13.56 3.08 -5.53
CA ARG A 26 12.39 2.75 -4.71
C ARG A 26 11.92 1.32 -4.95
N LEU A 27 11.88 0.91 -6.21
CA LEU A 27 11.50 -0.46 -6.59
C LEU A 27 12.48 -1.49 -5.99
N ILE A 28 13.78 -1.29 -6.15
CA ILE A 28 14.81 -2.19 -5.57
C ILE A 28 14.68 -2.29 -4.04
N ARG A 29 14.25 -1.23 -3.39
CA ARG A 29 14.09 -1.21 -1.94
C ARG A 29 12.81 -1.89 -1.45
N LEU A 30 11.68 -1.64 -2.11
CA LEU A 30 10.36 -2.09 -1.64
C LEU A 30 9.93 -3.44 -2.22
N HIS A 31 10.20 -3.65 -3.51
CA HIS A 31 9.63 -4.77 -4.25
C HIS A 31 10.12 -6.17 -3.81
N PRO A 32 11.37 -6.36 -3.39
CA PRO A 32 11.81 -7.66 -2.87
C PRO A 32 11.00 -8.11 -1.65
N MET A 33 10.58 -7.18 -0.78
CA MET A 33 9.73 -7.51 0.37
C MET A 33 8.33 -7.93 -0.06
N VAL A 34 7.77 -7.27 -1.07
CA VAL A 34 6.48 -7.65 -1.67
C VAL A 34 6.53 -9.08 -2.21
N VAL A 35 7.52 -9.37 -3.07
CA VAL A 35 7.66 -10.69 -3.68
C VAL A 35 7.87 -11.76 -2.62
N MET A 36 8.71 -11.51 -1.64
CA MET A 36 8.96 -12.44 -0.54
C MET A 36 7.71 -12.68 0.30
N GLY A 37 6.98 -11.63 0.68
CA GLY A 37 5.72 -11.74 1.43
C GLY A 37 4.68 -12.54 0.66
N MET A 38 4.50 -12.26 -0.63
CA MET A 38 3.58 -12.99 -1.51
C MET A 38 3.94 -14.47 -1.65
N LEU A 39 5.22 -14.80 -1.80
CA LEU A 39 5.67 -16.20 -1.91
C LEU A 39 5.47 -16.96 -0.59
N ILE A 40 5.81 -16.35 0.55
CA ILE A 40 5.59 -16.95 1.87
C ILE A 40 4.09 -17.12 2.10
N GLY A 41 3.28 -16.11 1.81
CA GLY A 41 1.83 -16.17 1.94
C GLY A 41 1.20 -17.23 1.03
N ALA A 42 1.66 -17.37 -0.22
CA ALA A 42 1.19 -18.42 -1.13
C ALA A 42 1.55 -19.82 -0.62
N ALA A 43 2.77 -20.00 -0.11
CA ALA A 43 3.18 -21.27 0.51
C ALA A 43 2.33 -21.59 1.74
N ALA A 44 2.15 -20.62 2.65
CA ALA A 44 1.30 -20.77 3.82
C ALA A 44 -0.16 -21.09 3.45
N PHE A 45 -0.70 -20.42 2.40
CA PHE A 45 -2.03 -20.67 1.90
C PHE A 45 -2.16 -22.09 1.33
N TYR A 46 -1.22 -22.52 0.50
CA TYR A 46 -1.26 -23.84 -0.14
C TYR A 46 -1.09 -24.99 0.86
N PHE A 47 -0.12 -24.90 1.75
CA PHE A 47 0.12 -25.94 2.76
C PHE A 47 -0.82 -25.85 3.97
N GLY A 48 -1.43 -24.70 4.23
CA GLY A 48 -2.43 -24.50 5.26
C GLY A 48 -3.86 -24.89 4.86
N ALA A 49 -4.07 -25.38 3.65
CA ALA A 49 -5.39 -25.74 3.09
C ALA A 49 -6.13 -26.86 3.84
N GLY A 50 -5.49 -27.55 4.77
CA GLY A 50 -6.11 -28.53 5.68
C GLY A 50 -6.55 -27.95 7.02
N GLY A 51 -6.44 -26.64 7.23
CA GLY A 51 -6.85 -25.96 8.47
C GLY A 51 -8.36 -25.73 8.56
N PRO A 52 -8.81 -24.99 9.59
CA PRO A 52 -10.24 -24.78 9.88
C PRO A 52 -10.99 -23.91 8.84
N TYR A 53 -10.31 -23.43 7.80
CA TYR A 53 -10.89 -22.58 6.78
C TYR A 53 -11.28 -23.38 5.54
N GLU A 54 -12.49 -23.91 5.50
CA GLU A 54 -13.04 -24.69 4.37
C GLU A 54 -12.95 -23.95 3.02
N MET A 55 -13.05 -22.61 3.02
CA MET A 55 -12.92 -21.80 1.81
C MET A 55 -11.56 -21.97 1.12
N ILE A 56 -10.48 -22.14 1.87
CA ILE A 56 -9.12 -22.28 1.34
C ILE A 56 -8.97 -23.60 0.57
N ALA A 57 -9.54 -24.67 1.08
CA ALA A 57 -9.46 -26.00 0.46
C ALA A 57 -10.16 -26.08 -0.92
N GLY A 58 -11.13 -25.21 -1.16
CA GLY A 58 -11.87 -25.14 -2.42
C GLY A 58 -11.25 -24.26 -3.51
N VAL A 59 -10.13 -23.56 -3.21
CA VAL A 59 -9.54 -22.62 -4.18
C VAL A 59 -8.68 -23.36 -5.20
N PRO A 60 -8.99 -23.24 -6.52
CA PRO A 60 -8.16 -23.83 -7.56
C PRO A 60 -6.74 -23.25 -7.54
N VAL A 61 -5.74 -24.10 -7.71
CA VAL A 61 -4.30 -23.70 -7.74
C VAL A 61 -4.06 -22.60 -8.78
N GLY A 62 -4.70 -22.69 -9.96
CA GLY A 62 -4.59 -21.66 -10.99
C GLY A 62 -5.06 -20.28 -10.55
N ARG A 63 -6.13 -20.20 -9.73
CA ARG A 63 -6.61 -18.93 -9.14
C ARG A 63 -5.62 -18.38 -8.12
N MET A 64 -5.08 -19.23 -7.27
CA MET A 64 -4.04 -18.85 -6.31
C MET A 64 -2.78 -18.32 -7.03
N LEU A 65 -2.32 -19.00 -8.08
CA LEU A 65 -1.16 -18.55 -8.87
C LEU A 65 -1.41 -17.22 -9.58
N LEU A 66 -2.63 -17.01 -10.11
CA LEU A 66 -3.00 -15.71 -10.68
C LEU A 66 -2.93 -14.60 -9.63
N ILE A 67 -3.49 -14.82 -8.44
CA ILE A 67 -3.45 -13.86 -7.32
C ILE A 67 -2.01 -13.61 -6.87
N LEU A 68 -1.18 -14.65 -6.81
CA LEU A 68 0.26 -14.52 -6.53
C LEU A 68 0.95 -13.62 -7.55
N LEU A 69 0.70 -13.84 -8.84
CA LEU A 69 1.28 -13.01 -9.91
C LEU A 69 0.83 -11.56 -9.80
N LEU A 70 -0.48 -11.32 -9.63
CA LEU A 70 -1.02 -9.97 -9.46
C LEU A 70 -0.45 -9.29 -8.22
N GLY A 71 -0.36 -10.01 -7.10
CA GLY A 71 0.24 -9.51 -5.87
C GLY A 71 1.73 -9.16 -6.03
N CYS A 72 2.51 -10.03 -6.68
CA CYS A 72 3.91 -9.73 -7.01
C CYS A 72 4.07 -8.50 -7.91
N LEU A 73 3.09 -8.19 -8.75
CA LEU A 73 3.08 -6.98 -9.58
C LEU A 73 2.47 -5.76 -8.88
N MET A 74 2.08 -5.89 -7.60
CA MET A 74 1.35 -4.87 -6.84
C MET A 74 0.05 -4.42 -7.51
N ILE A 75 -0.59 -5.32 -8.25
CA ILE A 75 -1.93 -5.12 -8.82
C ILE A 75 -2.96 -5.59 -7.79
N PRO A 76 -3.78 -4.70 -7.23
CA PRO A 76 -4.77 -5.08 -6.23
C PRO A 76 -5.87 -5.94 -6.85
N VAL A 77 -6.30 -7.00 -6.16
CA VAL A 77 -7.38 -7.86 -6.64
C VAL A 77 -8.75 -7.34 -6.18
N PRO A 78 -9.78 -7.42 -7.02
CA PRO A 78 -11.13 -7.01 -6.64
C PRO A 78 -11.75 -8.03 -5.66
N PRO A 79 -12.77 -7.64 -4.87
CA PRO A 79 -13.46 -8.53 -3.94
C PRO A 79 -14.01 -9.82 -4.58
N SER A 80 -14.36 -9.80 -5.88
CA SER A 80 -14.79 -10.98 -6.63
C SER A 80 -13.71 -12.06 -6.79
N MET A 81 -12.45 -11.69 -6.59
CA MET A 81 -11.29 -12.60 -6.64
C MET A 81 -10.79 -12.99 -5.25
N ASP A 82 -11.51 -12.59 -4.20
CA ASP A 82 -11.15 -12.97 -2.83
C ASP A 82 -11.11 -14.49 -2.67
N ILE A 83 -10.08 -14.95 -1.95
CA ILE A 83 -9.84 -16.38 -1.64
C ILE A 83 -9.82 -16.66 -0.14
N ARG A 84 -9.97 -15.62 0.70
CA ARG A 84 -9.93 -15.74 2.17
C ARG A 84 -11.23 -15.31 2.86
N GLY A 85 -12.14 -14.63 2.15
CA GLY A 85 -13.40 -14.13 2.67
C GLY A 85 -13.31 -12.77 3.40
N TRP A 86 -12.19 -12.07 3.30
CA TRP A 86 -11.97 -10.78 3.99
C TRP A 86 -11.94 -9.59 3.04
N SER A 87 -12.22 -9.80 1.75
CA SER A 87 -12.21 -8.78 0.69
C SER A 87 -10.87 -8.03 0.58
N GLU A 88 -9.77 -8.67 0.95
CA GLU A 88 -8.44 -8.07 0.92
C GLU A 88 -7.94 -7.84 -0.51
N THR A 89 -7.33 -6.68 -0.75
CA THR A 89 -6.64 -6.36 -2.02
C THR A 89 -5.46 -7.28 -2.32
N TYR A 90 -4.84 -7.84 -1.27
CA TYR A 90 -3.69 -8.73 -1.35
C TYR A 90 -3.91 -9.95 -0.46
N PRO A 91 -4.75 -10.92 -0.88
CA PRO A 91 -5.15 -12.04 -0.01
C PRO A 91 -4.00 -12.95 0.45
N LEU A 92 -2.87 -12.98 -0.27
CA LEU A 92 -1.70 -13.77 0.10
C LEU A 92 -0.74 -13.05 1.04
N ASP A 93 -0.77 -11.71 1.05
CA ASP A 93 0.03 -10.88 1.94
C ASP A 93 -0.82 -9.69 2.41
N GLY A 94 -1.63 -9.91 3.44
CA GLY A 94 -2.54 -8.89 3.96
C GLY A 94 -1.87 -7.52 4.16
N PRO A 95 -0.71 -7.42 4.84
CA PRO A 95 0.00 -6.15 5.04
C PRO A 95 0.42 -5.40 3.76
N ALA A 96 0.49 -6.07 2.61
CA ALA A 96 0.94 -5.46 1.34
C ALA A 96 0.07 -4.28 0.88
N TRP A 97 -1.18 -4.15 1.36
CA TRP A 97 -1.99 -2.97 1.09
C TRP A 97 -1.28 -1.67 1.49
N SER A 98 -0.53 -1.67 2.58
CA SER A 98 0.22 -0.48 3.03
C SER A 98 1.36 -0.12 2.09
N LEU A 99 2.02 -1.13 1.49
CA LEU A 99 3.05 -0.92 0.47
C LEU A 99 2.45 -0.37 -0.83
N PHE A 100 1.25 -0.80 -1.21
CA PHE A 100 0.52 -0.23 -2.34
C PHE A 100 0.32 1.28 -2.18
N PHE A 101 -0.15 1.73 -1.02
CA PHE A 101 -0.26 3.16 -0.73
C PHE A 101 1.10 3.86 -0.68
N GLU A 102 2.15 3.19 -0.21
CA GLU A 102 3.51 3.74 -0.24
C GLU A 102 4.01 3.94 -1.68
N TYR A 103 3.70 3.04 -2.61
CA TYR A 103 4.00 3.25 -4.04
C TYR A 103 3.28 4.48 -4.59
N ILE A 104 1.99 4.64 -4.30
CA ILE A 104 1.21 5.82 -4.69
C ILE A 104 1.85 7.09 -4.11
N ALA A 105 2.20 7.08 -2.83
CA ALA A 105 2.86 8.21 -2.17
C ALA A 105 4.19 8.58 -2.83
N ASN A 106 5.01 7.61 -3.21
CA ASN A 106 6.25 7.85 -3.95
C ASN A 106 6.01 8.51 -5.31
N ILE A 107 4.95 8.08 -6.01
CA ILE A 107 4.56 8.70 -7.29
C ILE A 107 4.12 10.15 -7.04
N CYS A 108 3.25 10.37 -6.06
CA CYS A 108 2.79 11.73 -5.70
C CYS A 108 3.96 12.63 -5.29
N TYR A 109 4.90 12.14 -4.50
CA TYR A 109 6.10 12.87 -4.13
C TYR A 109 6.90 13.28 -5.38
N ALA A 110 7.26 12.33 -6.23
CA ALA A 110 8.10 12.57 -7.38
C ALA A 110 7.47 13.54 -8.39
N LEU A 111 6.16 13.47 -8.60
CA LEU A 111 5.45 14.27 -9.60
C LEU A 111 4.98 15.62 -9.07
N VAL A 112 4.53 15.71 -7.82
CA VAL A 112 3.81 16.86 -7.28
C VAL A 112 4.49 17.42 -6.03
N LEU A 113 4.56 16.66 -4.92
CA LEU A 113 4.87 17.21 -3.60
C LEU A 113 6.22 17.93 -3.54
N ARG A 114 7.25 17.38 -4.16
CA ARG A 114 8.59 17.99 -4.21
C ARG A 114 8.64 19.36 -4.88
N ARG A 115 7.61 19.75 -5.64
CA ARG A 115 7.52 21.03 -6.34
C ARG A 115 6.73 22.07 -5.56
N LEU A 116 6.06 21.65 -4.50
CA LEU A 116 5.23 22.53 -3.69
C LEU A 116 6.09 23.38 -2.75
N SER A 117 5.63 24.60 -2.47
CA SER A 117 6.25 25.44 -1.45
C SER A 117 6.07 24.83 -0.05
N LYS A 118 6.99 25.15 0.85
CA LYS A 118 6.91 24.70 2.26
C LYS A 118 5.59 25.13 2.92
N LEU A 119 5.08 26.33 2.57
CA LEU A 119 3.80 26.81 3.08
C LEU A 119 2.63 25.92 2.61
N LEU A 120 2.61 25.55 1.33
CA LEU A 120 1.57 24.69 0.78
C LEU A 120 1.66 23.27 1.32
N LEU A 121 2.87 22.72 1.50
CA LEU A 121 3.05 21.42 2.16
C LEU A 121 2.55 21.48 3.61
N GLY A 122 2.86 22.54 4.36
CA GLY A 122 2.35 22.74 5.71
C GLY A 122 0.83 22.83 5.76
N ALA A 123 0.21 23.56 4.82
CA ALA A 123 -1.25 23.63 4.71
C ALA A 123 -1.87 22.25 4.39
N LEU A 124 -1.29 21.50 3.47
CA LEU A 124 -1.72 20.13 3.15
C LEU A 124 -1.56 19.19 4.35
N ALA A 125 -0.49 19.31 5.12
CA ALA A 125 -0.29 18.51 6.33
C ALA A 125 -1.37 18.81 7.38
N VAL A 126 -1.73 20.08 7.58
CA VAL A 126 -2.85 20.46 8.48
C VAL A 126 -4.17 19.89 7.99
N VAL A 127 -4.48 20.00 6.71
CA VAL A 127 -5.70 19.42 6.13
C VAL A 127 -5.72 17.90 6.31
N ALA A 128 -4.61 17.23 6.02
CA ALA A 128 -4.47 15.78 6.22
C ALA A 128 -4.65 15.39 7.70
N ALA A 129 -4.08 16.16 8.64
CA ALA A 129 -4.28 15.95 10.07
C ALA A 129 -5.75 16.07 10.47
N CYS A 130 -6.47 17.09 9.96
CA CYS A 130 -7.90 17.24 10.21
C CYS A 130 -8.71 16.03 9.71
N PHE A 131 -8.40 15.51 8.50
CA PHE A 131 -9.05 14.29 8.02
C PHE A 131 -8.73 13.07 8.88
N THR A 132 -7.48 12.95 9.36
CA THR A 132 -7.07 11.85 10.25
C THR A 132 -7.82 11.91 11.58
N VAL A 133 -7.92 13.09 12.19
CA VAL A 133 -8.68 13.29 13.44
C VAL A 133 -10.17 13.01 13.21
N ARG A 134 -10.75 13.53 12.11
CA ARG A 134 -12.14 13.26 11.75
C ARG A 134 -12.40 11.76 11.62
N LEU A 135 -11.54 11.02 10.91
CA LEU A 135 -11.66 9.58 10.77
C LEU A 135 -11.68 8.88 12.13
N ALA A 136 -10.69 9.17 12.98
CA ALA A 136 -10.60 8.59 14.32
C ALA A 136 -11.82 8.88 15.20
N VAL A 137 -12.38 10.10 15.11
CA VAL A 137 -13.56 10.49 15.89
C VAL A 137 -14.84 9.84 15.35
N THR A 138 -14.98 9.74 14.01
CA THR A 138 -16.23 9.23 13.40
C THR A 138 -16.32 7.70 13.40
N GLN A 139 -15.21 7.01 13.25
CA GLN A 139 -15.17 5.53 13.23
C GLN A 139 -14.81 4.92 14.59
N GLY A 140 -14.27 5.71 15.52
CA GLY A 140 -13.78 5.23 16.81
C GLY A 140 -12.42 4.52 16.75
N ASP A 141 -11.94 4.23 15.56
CA ASP A 141 -10.62 3.66 15.31
C ASP A 141 -10.02 4.15 13.97
N MET A 142 -8.88 3.61 13.61
CA MET A 142 -8.21 3.88 12.34
C MET A 142 -7.96 2.58 11.56
N ILE A 143 -8.76 1.55 11.79
CA ILE A 143 -8.63 0.25 11.17
C ILE A 143 -9.25 0.30 9.78
N GLY A 144 -8.52 -0.13 8.74
CA GLY A 144 -9.02 -0.13 7.37
C GLY A 144 -7.95 0.14 6.34
N GLY A 145 -8.36 0.17 5.08
CA GLY A 145 -7.49 0.45 3.93
C GLY A 145 -7.08 -0.79 3.14
N TRP A 146 -7.58 -1.97 3.48
CA TRP A 146 -7.17 -3.22 2.83
C TRP A 146 -8.09 -3.71 1.70
N ALA A 147 -9.23 -3.06 1.45
CA ALA A 147 -10.17 -3.44 0.40
C ALA A 147 -10.34 -2.35 -0.67
N LEU A 148 -10.76 -2.76 -1.88
CA LEU A 148 -11.00 -1.86 -3.03
C LEU A 148 -12.43 -1.29 -3.05
N ASP A 149 -12.96 -0.95 -1.91
CA ASP A 149 -14.19 -0.16 -1.84
C ASP A 149 -13.88 1.31 -1.49
N GLY A 150 -14.84 2.19 -1.74
CA GLY A 150 -14.62 3.63 -1.58
C GLY A 150 -14.35 4.04 -0.13
N GLU A 151 -14.94 3.35 0.85
CA GLU A 151 -14.74 3.63 2.27
C GLU A 151 -13.32 3.22 2.69
N GLN A 152 -12.91 1.99 2.39
CA GLN A 152 -11.60 1.47 2.72
C GLN A 152 -10.47 2.22 2.02
N LEU A 153 -10.66 2.59 0.75
CA LEU A 153 -9.71 3.46 0.05
C LEU A 153 -9.60 4.83 0.72
N GLY A 154 -10.73 5.42 1.15
CA GLY A 154 -10.74 6.67 1.91
C GLY A 154 -9.94 6.58 3.21
N VAL A 155 -10.12 5.49 3.97
CA VAL A 155 -9.33 5.20 5.18
C VAL A 155 -7.84 5.08 4.83
N GLY A 156 -7.49 4.29 3.82
CA GLY A 156 -6.11 4.07 3.39
C GLY A 156 -5.40 5.36 3.00
N PHE A 157 -6.04 6.21 2.17
CA PHE A 157 -5.48 7.52 1.80
C PHE A 157 -5.36 8.48 2.99
N THR A 158 -6.33 8.49 3.89
CA THR A 158 -6.27 9.33 5.10
C THR A 158 -5.11 8.92 6.00
N ARG A 159 -4.92 7.61 6.22
CA ARG A 159 -3.81 7.06 7.01
C ARG A 159 -2.44 7.32 6.36
N LEU A 160 -2.38 7.39 5.03
CA LEU A 160 -1.16 7.70 4.30
C LEU A 160 -0.81 9.19 4.35
N ALA A 161 -1.80 10.07 4.11
CA ALA A 161 -1.57 11.48 3.77
C ALA A 161 -0.80 12.23 4.86
N TYR A 162 -1.28 12.20 6.10
CA TYR A 162 -0.64 12.96 7.18
C TYR A 162 0.79 12.49 7.48
N PRO A 163 1.07 11.23 7.81
CA PRO A 163 2.43 10.79 8.14
C PRO A 163 3.40 10.82 6.96
N PHE A 164 2.88 11.02 5.74
CA PHE A 164 3.72 11.15 4.55
C PHE A 164 4.09 12.61 4.25
N ILE A 165 3.18 13.57 4.49
CA ILE A 165 3.38 14.99 4.16
C ILE A 165 4.06 15.74 5.32
N ALA A 166 3.78 15.35 6.58
CA ALA A 166 4.36 15.93 7.79
C ALA A 166 5.79 15.46 8.01
#